data_a43ebbc232e6fc47869323f818bef93c
#
_entry.id   a43ebbc232e6fc47869323f818bef93c
#
_cell.length_a   1.000
_cell.length_b   1.000
_cell.length_c   1.000
_cell.angle_alpha   90.00
_cell.angle_beta   90.00
_cell.angle_gamma   90.00
#
_symmetry.space_group_name_H-M   'P 1'
#
loop_
_entity.id
_entity.type
_entity.pdbx_description
1 polymer ?
#
loop_
_entity_poly.entity_id
_entity_poly.type
_entity_poly.pdbx_seq_one_letter_code
_entity_poly.pdbx_strand_id
1 'polypeptide(L)'
;MNLYAKAIEIWEQYLEHDNANITVFTRVADAYRKIHDFQNSKKLYLKVLEIEENNPYALIGLGHLHYDFKKYREALVYWQKIFDQNPENVDIRILTSIGNCYRKMKQFDRGVYYFEKALEKDPDNFYGLFGLADCYRGMKQQQHSIKYWEAILSKDPNNKVILTRMGDAYRHIGDYEKAEQIYQRALDIDYDSYAILGLAILCKIQGKYDEAITSLTHLLQADRKNYRIYLELADCYIHINEKAKAIEVLQAFQQYGIKNQAVSDTLFSLQN
;
A
#
# COMPACT_ATOMS: atom_id res chain seq x y z
N MET A 1 12.63 -8.97 -17.45
CA MET A 1 12.84 -10.38 -17.10
C MET A 1 14.07 -10.98 -17.78
N ASN A 2 14.25 -10.78 -19.10
CA ASN A 2 15.34 -11.40 -19.85
C ASN A 2 16.76 -11.07 -19.35
N LEU A 3 17.01 -9.83 -18.87
CA LEU A 3 18.34 -9.40 -18.35
C LEU A 3 18.74 -10.13 -17.06
N TYR A 4 17.79 -10.33 -16.12
CA TYR A 4 18.10 -11.06 -14.89
C TYR A 4 18.36 -12.54 -15.13
N ALA A 5 17.60 -13.17 -16.05
CA ALA A 5 17.84 -14.56 -16.41
C ALA A 5 19.25 -14.77 -17.03
N LYS A 6 19.67 -13.91 -17.95
CA LYS A 6 21.03 -13.94 -18.49
C LYS A 6 22.12 -13.69 -17.44
N ALA A 7 21.87 -12.76 -16.52
CA ALA A 7 22.80 -12.48 -15.44
C ALA A 7 22.96 -13.69 -14.51
N ILE A 8 21.85 -14.38 -14.20
CA ILE A 8 21.87 -15.62 -13.41
C ILE A 8 22.75 -16.67 -14.10
N GLU A 9 22.52 -16.94 -15.38
CA GLU A 9 23.30 -17.93 -16.15
C GLU A 9 24.81 -17.67 -16.09
N ILE A 10 25.22 -16.42 -16.31
CA ILE A 10 26.64 -16.02 -16.26
C ILE A 10 27.23 -16.19 -14.85
N TRP A 11 26.49 -15.76 -13.82
CA TRP A 11 26.98 -15.84 -12.46
C TRP A 11 26.97 -17.27 -11.91
N GLU A 12 26.06 -18.13 -12.34
CA GLU A 12 26.07 -19.55 -11.97
C GLU A 12 27.27 -20.27 -12.55
N GLN A 13 27.64 -19.98 -13.81
CA GLN A 13 28.90 -20.48 -14.39
C GLN A 13 30.14 -20.02 -13.60
N TYR A 14 30.13 -18.76 -13.11
CA TYR A 14 31.21 -18.27 -12.25
C TYR A 14 31.28 -19.05 -10.93
N LEU A 15 30.14 -19.36 -10.32
CA LEU A 15 30.04 -20.11 -9.06
C LEU A 15 30.49 -21.58 -9.18
N GLU A 16 30.57 -22.14 -10.38
CA GLU A 16 31.19 -23.45 -10.62
C GLU A 16 32.72 -23.41 -10.35
N HIS A 17 33.33 -22.25 -10.56
CA HIS A 17 34.79 -22.04 -10.34
C HIS A 17 35.09 -21.48 -8.94
N ASP A 18 34.20 -20.64 -8.40
CA ASP A 18 34.36 -20.03 -7.05
C ASP A 18 33.06 -20.20 -6.25
N ASN A 19 32.94 -21.34 -5.60
CA ASN A 19 31.75 -21.77 -4.88
C ASN A 19 31.61 -21.16 -3.47
N ALA A 20 32.46 -20.20 -3.09
CA ALA A 20 32.43 -19.51 -1.81
C ALA A 20 32.28 -18.00 -1.92
N ASN A 21 32.09 -17.45 -3.12
CA ASN A 21 32.02 -16.01 -3.35
C ASN A 21 30.69 -15.40 -2.87
N ILE A 22 30.74 -14.84 -1.66
CA ILE A 22 29.59 -14.20 -0.99
C ILE A 22 28.94 -13.11 -1.86
N THR A 23 29.76 -12.30 -2.53
CA THR A 23 29.26 -11.20 -3.39
C THR A 23 28.48 -11.74 -4.56
N VAL A 24 28.95 -12.81 -5.18
CA VAL A 24 28.25 -13.43 -6.31
C VAL A 24 26.98 -14.10 -5.83
N PHE A 25 27.02 -14.86 -4.73
CA PHE A 25 25.81 -15.46 -4.15
C PHE A 25 24.71 -14.42 -3.87
N THR A 26 25.06 -13.28 -3.26
CA THR A 26 24.07 -12.23 -2.98
C THR A 26 23.48 -11.62 -4.25
N ARG A 27 24.31 -11.38 -5.28
CA ARG A 27 23.85 -10.84 -6.57
C ARG A 27 22.92 -11.81 -7.32
N VAL A 28 23.28 -13.11 -7.33
CA VAL A 28 22.43 -14.13 -7.95
C VAL A 28 21.11 -14.30 -7.19
N ALA A 29 21.17 -14.29 -5.85
CA ALA A 29 19.99 -14.33 -5.00
C ALA A 29 19.05 -13.13 -5.27
N ASP A 30 19.60 -11.92 -5.41
CA ASP A 30 18.83 -10.73 -5.78
C ASP A 30 18.20 -10.87 -7.18
N ALA A 31 18.92 -11.42 -8.14
CA ALA A 31 18.40 -11.65 -9.48
C ALA A 31 17.24 -12.66 -9.48
N TYR A 32 17.35 -13.76 -8.73
CA TYR A 32 16.26 -14.72 -8.52
C TYR A 32 15.05 -14.06 -7.84
N ARG A 33 15.27 -13.19 -6.83
CA ARG A 33 14.19 -12.41 -6.21
C ARG A 33 13.46 -11.54 -7.22
N LYS A 34 14.19 -10.89 -8.13
CA LYS A 34 13.62 -10.01 -9.17
C LYS A 34 12.79 -10.76 -10.21
N ILE A 35 13.08 -12.01 -10.47
CA ILE A 35 12.26 -12.88 -11.35
C ILE A 35 11.22 -13.69 -10.56
N HIS A 36 11.04 -13.37 -9.27
CA HIS A 36 10.09 -14.02 -8.36
C HIS A 36 10.35 -15.51 -8.10
N ASP A 37 11.58 -15.96 -8.22
CA ASP A 37 12.00 -17.30 -7.80
C ASP A 37 12.41 -17.31 -6.32
N PHE A 38 11.42 -17.54 -5.47
CA PHE A 38 11.60 -17.55 -4.01
C PHE A 38 12.60 -18.61 -3.55
N GLN A 39 12.52 -19.81 -4.10
CA GLN A 39 13.29 -20.95 -3.59
C GLN A 39 14.79 -20.80 -3.87
N ASN A 40 15.15 -20.47 -5.10
CA ASN A 40 16.56 -20.29 -5.46
C ASN A 40 17.15 -19.04 -4.80
N SER A 41 16.40 -17.94 -4.73
CA SER A 41 16.82 -16.75 -4.01
C SER A 41 17.09 -17.05 -2.52
N LYS A 42 16.16 -17.69 -1.83
CA LYS A 42 16.30 -18.06 -0.43
C LYS A 42 17.50 -18.97 -0.18
N LYS A 43 17.66 -20.00 -1.01
CA LYS A 43 18.77 -20.95 -0.91
C LYS A 43 20.12 -20.26 -0.93
N LEU A 44 20.31 -19.33 -1.87
CA LEU A 44 21.59 -18.62 -2.03
C LEU A 44 21.86 -17.64 -0.89
N TYR A 45 20.87 -16.88 -0.42
CA TYR A 45 21.08 -16.05 0.76
C TYR A 45 21.39 -16.87 2.01
N LEU A 46 20.73 -18.02 2.21
CA LEU A 46 21.03 -18.91 3.35
C LEU A 46 22.46 -19.45 3.24
N LYS A 47 22.93 -19.81 2.03
CA LYS A 47 24.32 -20.23 1.82
C LYS A 47 25.32 -19.14 2.21
N VAL A 48 24.99 -17.87 1.97
CA VAL A 48 25.82 -16.75 2.47
C VAL A 48 25.83 -16.70 3.99
N LEU A 49 24.68 -16.93 4.65
CA LEU A 49 24.63 -16.95 6.13
C LEU A 49 25.31 -18.18 6.75
N GLU A 50 25.46 -19.28 6.02
CA GLU A 50 26.28 -20.43 6.44
C GLU A 50 27.77 -20.09 6.45
N ILE A 51 28.22 -19.21 5.54
CA ILE A 51 29.62 -18.75 5.48
C ILE A 51 29.86 -17.59 6.47
N GLU A 52 28.94 -16.65 6.54
CA GLU A 52 28.99 -15.47 7.39
C GLU A 52 27.60 -15.23 8.04
N GLU A 53 27.42 -15.75 9.26
CA GLU A 53 26.13 -15.83 9.96
C GLU A 53 25.36 -14.50 10.06
N ASN A 54 26.09 -13.39 10.14
CA ASN A 54 25.52 -12.06 10.32
C ASN A 54 25.72 -11.16 9.10
N ASN A 55 25.96 -11.74 7.91
CA ASN A 55 26.15 -10.95 6.70
C ASN A 55 24.95 -10.02 6.45
N PRO A 56 25.17 -8.68 6.48
CA PRO A 56 24.06 -7.73 6.41
C PRO A 56 23.34 -7.76 5.05
N TYR A 57 24.07 -8.04 3.96
CA TYR A 57 23.48 -8.10 2.62
C TYR A 57 22.52 -9.31 2.49
N ALA A 58 22.91 -10.45 3.02
CA ALA A 58 22.05 -11.64 3.03
C ALA A 58 20.83 -11.46 3.94
N LEU A 59 21.00 -10.88 5.13
CA LEU A 59 19.88 -10.59 6.04
C LEU A 59 18.91 -9.58 5.41
N ILE A 60 19.40 -8.50 4.82
CA ILE A 60 18.58 -7.51 4.10
C ILE A 60 17.85 -8.19 2.93
N GLY A 61 18.58 -8.98 2.14
CA GLY A 61 18.02 -9.69 0.98
C GLY A 61 16.91 -10.67 1.36
N LEU A 62 17.11 -11.48 2.42
CA LEU A 62 16.08 -12.37 2.96
C LEU A 62 14.86 -11.59 3.48
N GLY A 63 15.09 -10.48 4.17
CA GLY A 63 14.00 -9.60 4.60
C GLY A 63 13.16 -9.11 3.42
N HIS A 64 13.80 -8.58 2.38
CA HIS A 64 13.11 -8.15 1.16
C HIS A 64 12.43 -9.31 0.42
N LEU A 65 13.08 -10.45 0.30
CA LEU A 65 12.52 -11.64 -0.33
C LEU A 65 11.21 -12.06 0.35
N HIS A 66 11.22 -12.19 1.66
CA HIS A 66 10.03 -12.56 2.41
C HIS A 66 8.93 -11.48 2.33
N TYR A 67 9.31 -10.20 2.36
CA TYR A 67 8.38 -9.09 2.22
C TYR A 67 7.68 -9.07 0.85
N ASP A 68 8.43 -9.25 -0.25
CA ASP A 68 7.89 -9.29 -1.62
C ASP A 68 6.86 -10.41 -1.79
N PHE A 69 7.05 -11.54 -1.09
CA PHE A 69 6.10 -12.66 -1.05
C PHE A 69 5.06 -12.56 0.07
N LYS A 70 4.87 -11.36 0.66
CA LYS A 70 3.89 -11.06 1.72
C LYS A 70 4.05 -11.89 3.01
N LYS A 71 5.22 -12.48 3.22
CA LYS A 71 5.60 -13.22 4.43
C LYS A 71 6.19 -12.24 5.45
N TYR A 72 5.35 -11.33 5.96
CA TYR A 72 5.82 -10.19 6.75
C TYR A 72 6.42 -10.58 8.09
N ARG A 73 5.95 -11.67 8.71
CA ARG A 73 6.50 -12.18 9.98
C ARG A 73 7.92 -12.69 9.79
N GLU A 74 8.13 -13.46 8.73
CA GLU A 74 9.46 -13.99 8.38
C GLU A 74 10.41 -12.87 7.96
N ALA A 75 9.94 -11.86 7.23
CA ALA A 75 10.76 -10.69 6.89
C ALA A 75 11.26 -9.97 8.14
N LEU A 76 10.40 -9.83 9.17
CA LEU A 76 10.78 -9.22 10.44
C LEU A 76 11.93 -9.93 11.14
N VAL A 77 11.99 -11.27 11.10
CA VAL A 77 13.05 -12.04 11.75
C VAL A 77 14.44 -11.58 11.28
N TYR A 78 14.59 -11.36 9.97
CA TYR A 78 15.87 -10.96 9.39
C TYR A 78 16.20 -9.49 9.65
N TRP A 79 15.24 -8.58 9.49
CA TRP A 79 15.49 -7.17 9.74
C TRP A 79 15.64 -6.86 11.24
N GLN A 80 14.91 -7.59 12.10
CA GLN A 80 15.05 -7.47 13.55
C GLN A 80 16.45 -7.91 13.99
N LYS A 81 17.00 -9.01 13.42
CA LYS A 81 18.37 -9.45 13.70
C LYS A 81 19.39 -8.33 13.39
N ILE A 82 19.18 -7.54 12.33
CA ILE A 82 20.05 -6.38 12.03
C ILE A 82 19.83 -5.25 13.05
N PHE A 83 18.58 -4.96 13.39
CA PHE A 83 18.25 -3.93 14.37
C PHE A 83 18.84 -4.25 15.75
N ASP A 84 18.73 -5.49 16.22
CA ASP A 84 19.18 -5.92 17.53
C ASP A 84 20.70 -5.88 17.69
N GLN A 85 21.45 -5.97 16.59
CA GLN A 85 22.93 -5.84 16.62
C GLN A 85 23.40 -4.43 16.97
N ASN A 86 22.72 -3.40 16.49
CA ASN A 86 23.07 -2.01 16.77
C ASN A 86 21.84 -1.09 16.63
N PRO A 87 20.94 -1.08 17.62
CA PRO A 87 19.67 -0.31 17.55
C PRO A 87 19.88 1.19 17.32
N GLU A 88 20.94 1.77 17.90
CA GLU A 88 21.21 3.20 17.81
C GLU A 88 21.74 3.61 16.43
N ASN A 89 22.45 2.72 15.75
CA ASN A 89 23.11 3.04 14.48
C ASN A 89 22.58 2.26 13.28
N VAL A 90 21.37 1.73 13.39
CA VAL A 90 20.71 1.00 12.30
C VAL A 90 20.35 1.95 11.14
N ASP A 91 20.47 1.44 9.91
CA ASP A 91 20.07 2.17 8.69
C ASP A 91 18.58 2.47 8.69
N ILE A 92 18.21 3.70 8.32
CA ILE A 92 16.83 4.19 8.25
C ILE A 92 15.94 3.29 7.36
N ARG A 93 16.51 2.67 6.33
CA ARG A 93 15.80 1.74 5.44
C ARG A 93 15.37 0.47 6.18
N ILE A 94 16.12 0.01 7.16
CA ILE A 94 15.74 -1.14 7.99
C ILE A 94 14.60 -0.75 8.93
N LEU A 95 14.68 0.43 9.57
CA LEU A 95 13.61 0.95 10.41
C LEU A 95 12.28 1.04 9.64
N THR A 96 12.30 1.67 8.48
CA THR A 96 11.10 1.81 7.64
C THR A 96 10.61 0.46 7.11
N SER A 97 11.49 -0.50 6.85
CA SER A 97 11.11 -1.86 6.44
C SER A 97 10.43 -2.64 7.56
N ILE A 98 10.95 -2.57 8.78
CA ILE A 98 10.31 -3.16 9.98
C ILE A 98 8.95 -2.50 10.22
N GLY A 99 8.89 -1.16 10.22
CA GLY A 99 7.64 -0.41 10.36
C GLY A 99 6.60 -0.81 9.32
N ASN A 100 7.02 -0.99 8.06
CA ASN A 100 6.15 -1.44 6.98
C ASN A 100 5.62 -2.87 7.18
N CYS A 101 6.41 -3.79 7.73
CA CYS A 101 5.91 -5.12 8.09
C CYS A 101 4.79 -5.03 9.12
N TYR A 102 5.02 -4.30 10.21
CA TYR A 102 4.00 -4.10 11.25
C TYR A 102 2.74 -3.44 10.69
N ARG A 103 2.89 -2.40 9.86
CA ARG A 103 1.77 -1.74 9.17
C ARG A 103 0.99 -2.71 8.28
N LYS A 104 1.66 -3.57 7.49
CA LYS A 104 1.01 -4.59 6.65
C LYS A 104 0.28 -5.65 7.45
N MET A 105 0.76 -5.97 8.64
CA MET A 105 0.11 -6.88 9.60
C MET A 105 -0.96 -6.18 10.45
N LYS A 106 -1.25 -4.90 10.21
CA LYS A 106 -2.19 -4.05 10.98
C LYS A 106 -1.81 -3.91 12.47
N GLN A 107 -0.55 -4.08 12.81
CA GLN A 107 0.01 -3.82 14.14
C GLN A 107 0.55 -2.39 14.17
N PHE A 108 -0.36 -1.42 14.04
CA PHE A 108 -0.04 -0.04 13.74
C PHE A 108 0.81 0.61 14.83
N ASP A 109 0.51 0.38 16.11
CA ASP A 109 1.29 0.97 17.22
C ASP A 109 2.76 0.56 17.16
N ARG A 110 3.04 -0.71 16.83
CA ARG A 110 4.42 -1.17 16.62
C ARG A 110 5.05 -0.53 15.38
N GLY A 111 4.28 -0.33 14.32
CA GLY A 111 4.74 0.35 13.12
C GLY A 111 5.14 1.79 13.41
N VAL A 112 4.33 2.52 14.19
CA VAL A 112 4.59 3.90 14.63
C VAL A 112 5.97 4.03 15.27
N TYR A 113 6.30 3.19 16.23
CA TYR A 113 7.59 3.21 16.92
C TYR A 113 8.80 3.20 15.96
N TYR A 114 8.79 2.34 14.95
CA TYR A 114 9.91 2.23 14.00
C TYR A 114 9.94 3.40 13.00
N PHE A 115 8.79 3.92 12.61
CA PHE A 115 8.74 5.09 11.74
C PHE A 115 9.16 6.36 12.49
N GLU A 116 8.83 6.51 13.78
CA GLU A 116 9.31 7.61 14.63
C GLU A 116 10.84 7.56 14.76
N LYS A 117 11.42 6.39 15.05
CA LYS A 117 12.87 6.21 15.03
C LYS A 117 13.51 6.57 13.68
N ALA A 118 12.83 6.30 12.58
CA ALA A 118 13.30 6.71 11.27
C ALA A 118 13.31 8.24 11.12
N LEU A 119 12.27 8.93 11.63
CA LEU A 119 12.20 10.39 11.60
C LEU A 119 13.13 11.09 12.61
N GLU A 120 13.53 10.42 13.70
CA GLU A 120 14.61 10.92 14.58
C GLU A 120 15.94 11.07 13.81
N LYS A 121 16.19 10.18 12.82
CA LYS A 121 17.41 10.21 11.98
C LYS A 121 17.28 11.16 10.79
N ASP A 122 16.10 11.22 10.17
CA ASP A 122 15.78 12.08 9.04
C ASP A 122 14.32 12.51 9.14
N PRO A 123 14.05 13.71 9.71
CA PRO A 123 12.70 14.24 9.93
C PRO A 123 11.87 14.39 8.64
N ASP A 124 12.51 14.51 7.49
CA ASP A 124 11.89 14.68 6.19
C ASP A 124 11.77 13.36 5.41
N ASN A 125 12.11 12.23 6.01
CA ASN A 125 12.09 10.94 5.33
C ASN A 125 10.68 10.58 4.86
N PHE A 126 10.50 10.52 3.54
CA PHE A 126 9.21 10.22 2.93
C PHE A 126 8.60 8.92 3.44
N TYR A 127 9.38 7.85 3.55
CA TYR A 127 8.86 6.53 3.98
C TYR A 127 8.47 6.53 5.46
N GLY A 128 9.18 7.27 6.30
CA GLY A 128 8.83 7.48 7.71
C GLY A 128 7.53 8.25 7.85
N LEU A 129 7.42 9.41 7.20
CA LEU A 129 6.21 10.25 7.20
C LEU A 129 5.00 9.50 6.64
N PHE A 130 5.16 8.85 5.48
CA PHE A 130 4.10 8.05 4.85
C PHE A 130 3.66 6.88 5.75
N GLY A 131 4.63 6.20 6.36
CA GLY A 131 4.36 5.07 7.25
C GLY A 131 3.56 5.48 8.48
N LEU A 132 3.93 6.60 9.13
CA LEU A 132 3.21 7.17 10.27
C LEU A 132 1.79 7.57 9.88
N ALA A 133 1.64 8.36 8.82
CA ALA A 133 0.34 8.80 8.35
C ALA A 133 -0.59 7.61 8.07
N ASP A 134 -0.08 6.55 7.44
CA ASP A 134 -0.87 5.37 7.09
C ASP A 134 -1.19 4.50 8.33
N CYS A 135 -0.28 4.44 9.33
CA CYS A 135 -0.55 3.81 10.63
C CYS A 135 -1.66 4.55 11.39
N TYR A 136 -1.56 5.87 11.54
CA TYR A 136 -2.57 6.68 12.20
C TYR A 136 -3.93 6.60 11.50
N ARG A 137 -3.94 6.60 10.16
CA ARG A 137 -5.16 6.33 9.38
C ARG A 137 -5.75 4.95 9.70
N GLY A 138 -4.90 3.93 9.79
CA GLY A 138 -5.32 2.56 10.15
C GLY A 138 -5.90 2.46 11.56
N MET A 139 -5.45 3.28 12.51
CA MET A 139 -5.98 3.43 13.86
C MET A 139 -7.20 4.36 13.94
N LYS A 140 -7.69 4.88 12.81
CA LYS A 140 -8.77 5.88 12.72
C LYS A 140 -8.44 7.23 13.39
N GLN A 141 -7.17 7.55 13.59
CA GLN A 141 -6.68 8.81 14.14
C GLN A 141 -6.36 9.80 13.00
N GLN A 142 -7.40 10.24 12.30
CA GLN A 142 -7.25 10.98 11.04
C GLN A 142 -6.51 12.32 11.19
N GLN A 143 -6.69 13.03 12.32
CA GLN A 143 -5.99 14.30 12.56
C GLN A 143 -4.47 14.11 12.62
N HIS A 144 -3.99 13.03 13.26
CA HIS A 144 -2.56 12.69 13.26
C HIS A 144 -2.08 12.30 11.85
N SER A 145 -2.90 11.57 11.11
CA SER A 145 -2.61 11.21 9.73
C SER A 145 -2.43 12.45 8.84
N ILE A 146 -3.33 13.44 8.96
CA ILE A 146 -3.29 14.71 8.22
C ILE A 146 -1.97 15.44 8.46
N LYS A 147 -1.53 15.57 9.73
CA LYS A 147 -0.26 16.21 10.09
C LYS A 147 0.93 15.68 9.26
N TYR A 148 1.02 14.36 9.10
CA TYR A 148 2.11 13.75 8.36
C TYR A 148 1.91 13.84 6.84
N TRP A 149 0.66 13.83 6.34
CA TRP A 149 0.38 14.12 4.94
C TRP A 149 0.76 15.55 4.57
N GLU A 150 0.48 16.53 5.44
CA GLU A 150 0.88 17.93 5.27
C GLU A 150 2.41 18.07 5.22
N ALA A 151 3.14 17.35 6.08
CA ALA A 151 4.59 17.35 6.03
C ALA A 151 5.14 16.83 4.69
N ILE A 152 4.54 15.80 4.10
CA ILE A 152 4.92 15.33 2.76
C ILE A 152 4.59 16.38 1.71
N LEU A 153 3.38 16.96 1.74
CA LEU A 153 2.94 17.95 0.76
C LEU A 153 3.70 19.29 0.85
N SER A 154 4.33 19.58 1.98
CA SER A 154 5.23 20.75 2.09
C SER A 154 6.48 20.61 1.21
N LYS A 155 6.92 19.39 0.92
CA LYS A 155 8.08 19.07 0.07
C LYS A 155 7.67 18.74 -1.37
N ASP A 156 6.54 18.07 -1.54
CA ASP A 156 5.97 17.69 -2.84
C ASP A 156 4.49 18.12 -2.90
N PRO A 157 4.22 19.40 -3.20
CA PRO A 157 2.86 19.97 -3.18
C PRO A 157 1.91 19.34 -4.19
N ASN A 158 2.45 18.69 -5.21
CA ASN A 158 1.69 18.09 -6.29
C ASN A 158 1.60 16.56 -6.21
N ASN A 159 1.87 16.00 -5.04
CA ASN A 159 1.72 14.56 -4.81
C ASN A 159 0.24 14.18 -4.77
N LYS A 160 -0.30 13.83 -5.92
CA LYS A 160 -1.71 13.47 -6.12
C LYS A 160 -2.18 12.36 -5.17
N VAL A 161 -1.34 11.34 -4.96
CA VAL A 161 -1.68 10.22 -4.06
C VAL A 161 -1.85 10.70 -2.62
N ILE A 162 -1.01 11.61 -2.16
CA ILE A 162 -1.09 12.16 -0.81
C ILE A 162 -2.28 13.10 -0.67
N LEU A 163 -2.52 13.95 -1.67
CA LEU A 163 -3.70 14.82 -1.72
C LEU A 163 -4.98 13.99 -1.56
N THR A 164 -5.16 12.94 -2.35
CA THR A 164 -6.35 12.10 -2.28
C THR A 164 -6.51 11.44 -0.90
N ARG A 165 -5.42 10.95 -0.30
CA ARG A 165 -5.45 10.39 1.06
C ARG A 165 -5.80 11.43 2.13
N MET A 166 -5.29 12.65 1.96
CA MET A 166 -5.61 13.76 2.87
C MET A 166 -7.07 14.20 2.72
N GLY A 167 -7.61 14.25 1.50
CA GLY A 167 -9.03 14.47 1.23
C GLY A 167 -9.90 13.40 1.93
N ASP A 168 -9.55 12.12 1.84
CA ASP A 168 -10.21 11.06 2.58
C ASP A 168 -10.16 11.28 4.10
N ALA A 169 -9.02 11.71 4.63
CA ALA A 169 -8.88 11.96 6.07
C ALA A 169 -9.76 13.13 6.52
N TYR A 170 -9.79 14.25 5.78
CA TYR A 170 -10.69 15.37 6.06
C TYR A 170 -12.17 14.97 5.99
N ARG A 171 -12.56 14.19 4.97
CA ARG A 171 -13.92 13.66 4.87
C ARG A 171 -14.30 12.80 6.09
N HIS A 172 -13.38 11.98 6.60
CA HIS A 172 -13.63 11.13 7.76
C HIS A 172 -13.72 11.88 9.09
N ILE A 173 -13.13 13.07 9.20
CA ILE A 173 -13.33 13.93 10.39
C ILE A 173 -14.51 14.90 10.25
N GLY A 174 -15.23 14.86 9.11
CA GLY A 174 -16.38 15.72 8.84
C GLY A 174 -16.06 17.12 8.32
N ASP A 175 -14.78 17.40 8.02
CA ASP A 175 -14.38 18.68 7.39
C ASP A 175 -14.55 18.56 5.86
N TYR A 176 -15.82 18.59 5.44
CA TYR A 176 -16.21 18.33 4.04
C TYR A 176 -15.72 19.41 3.09
N GLU A 177 -15.65 20.67 3.57
CA GLU A 177 -15.15 21.79 2.78
C GLU A 177 -13.70 21.61 2.40
N LYS A 178 -12.84 21.28 3.38
CA LYS A 178 -11.43 20.98 3.11
C LYS A 178 -11.25 19.72 2.28
N ALA A 179 -12.06 18.68 2.52
CA ALA A 179 -12.01 17.47 1.73
C ALA A 179 -12.27 17.76 0.24
N GLU A 180 -13.28 18.58 -0.07
CA GLU A 180 -13.61 19.00 -1.43
C GLU A 180 -12.46 19.78 -2.09
N GLN A 181 -11.92 20.79 -1.39
CA GLN A 181 -10.79 21.58 -1.87
C GLN A 181 -9.56 20.71 -2.19
N ILE A 182 -9.25 19.75 -1.33
CA ILE A 182 -8.10 18.86 -1.51
C ILE A 182 -8.31 17.86 -2.64
N TYR A 183 -9.51 17.30 -2.80
CA TYR A 183 -9.82 16.43 -3.94
C TYR A 183 -9.77 17.21 -5.25
N GLN A 184 -10.32 18.44 -5.26
CA GLN A 184 -10.25 19.30 -6.46
C GLN A 184 -8.80 19.60 -6.82
N ARG A 185 -7.97 19.97 -5.84
CA ARG A 185 -6.53 20.18 -6.06
C ARG A 185 -5.84 18.95 -6.65
N ALA A 186 -6.22 17.72 -6.26
CA ALA A 186 -5.69 16.51 -6.87
C ALA A 186 -6.08 16.39 -8.36
N LEU A 187 -7.32 16.76 -8.70
CA LEU A 187 -7.84 16.73 -10.07
C LEU A 187 -7.25 17.83 -10.97
N ASP A 188 -6.90 18.97 -10.39
CA ASP A 188 -6.23 20.07 -11.13
C ASP A 188 -4.82 19.67 -11.62
N ILE A 189 -4.21 18.67 -10.97
CA ILE A 189 -2.91 18.12 -11.38
C ILE A 189 -3.09 17.13 -12.53
N ASP A 190 -3.99 16.17 -12.39
CA ASP A 190 -4.28 15.13 -13.38
C ASP A 190 -5.49 14.31 -12.93
N TYR A 191 -6.08 13.56 -13.87
CA TYR A 191 -7.17 12.61 -13.58
C TYR A 191 -6.84 11.68 -12.41
N ASP A 192 -7.74 11.61 -11.44
CA ASP A 192 -7.65 10.73 -10.28
C ASP A 192 -9.03 10.14 -9.94
N SER A 193 -9.18 8.84 -10.19
CA SER A 193 -10.43 8.12 -9.94
C SER A 193 -10.83 8.09 -8.46
N TYR A 194 -9.86 8.12 -7.55
CA TYR A 194 -10.13 8.15 -6.10
C TYR A 194 -10.60 9.53 -5.64
N ALA A 195 -10.04 10.61 -6.22
CA ALA A 195 -10.52 11.97 -5.94
C ALA A 195 -11.95 12.16 -6.44
N ILE A 196 -12.27 11.70 -7.66
CA ILE A 196 -13.64 11.73 -8.19
C ILE A 196 -14.60 10.93 -7.32
N LEU A 197 -14.19 9.73 -6.90
CA LEU A 197 -14.98 8.91 -5.96
C LEU A 197 -15.19 9.64 -4.62
N GLY A 198 -14.17 10.30 -4.10
CA GLY A 198 -14.24 11.10 -2.88
C GLY A 198 -15.26 12.25 -3.00
N LEU A 199 -15.22 13.01 -4.11
CA LEU A 199 -16.17 14.08 -4.41
C LEU A 199 -17.62 13.55 -4.57
N ALA A 200 -17.80 12.42 -5.27
CA ALA A 200 -19.11 11.81 -5.41
C ALA A 200 -19.70 11.40 -4.04
N ILE A 201 -18.87 10.86 -3.13
CA ILE A 201 -19.28 10.56 -1.76
C ILE A 201 -19.63 11.84 -1.00
N LEU A 202 -18.91 12.95 -1.19
CA LEU A 202 -19.28 14.24 -0.59
C LEU A 202 -20.62 14.75 -1.11
N CYS A 203 -20.88 14.68 -2.42
CA CYS A 203 -22.20 14.99 -2.99
C CYS A 203 -23.31 14.15 -2.34
N LYS A 204 -23.09 12.84 -2.18
CA LYS A 204 -24.03 11.95 -1.49
C LYS A 204 -24.28 12.39 -0.03
N ILE A 205 -23.22 12.72 0.74
CA ILE A 205 -23.35 13.20 2.13
C ILE A 205 -24.15 14.51 2.20
N GLN A 206 -24.03 15.36 1.19
CA GLN A 206 -24.77 16.62 1.06
C GLN A 206 -26.22 16.41 0.55
N GLY A 207 -26.64 15.19 0.27
CA GLY A 207 -27.97 14.88 -0.29
C GLY A 207 -28.12 15.13 -1.79
N LYS A 208 -27.03 15.46 -2.48
CA LYS A 208 -26.98 15.70 -3.94
C LYS A 208 -26.84 14.38 -4.71
N TYR A 209 -27.82 13.50 -4.57
CA TYR A 209 -27.73 12.13 -5.08
C TYR A 209 -27.61 12.05 -6.61
N ASP A 210 -28.29 12.92 -7.36
CA ASP A 210 -28.25 12.92 -8.82
C ASP A 210 -26.85 13.28 -9.35
N GLU A 211 -26.17 14.25 -8.72
CA GLU A 211 -24.80 14.61 -9.04
C GLU A 211 -23.84 13.47 -8.72
N ALA A 212 -24.03 12.82 -7.56
CA ALA A 212 -23.26 11.65 -7.16
C ALA A 212 -23.43 10.50 -8.15
N ILE A 213 -24.66 10.16 -8.53
CA ILE A 213 -24.99 9.11 -9.51
C ILE A 213 -24.30 9.39 -10.85
N THR A 214 -24.40 10.64 -11.33
CA THR A 214 -23.79 11.03 -12.59
C THR A 214 -22.27 10.82 -12.55
N SER A 215 -21.60 11.29 -11.51
CA SER A 215 -20.14 11.17 -11.34
C SER A 215 -19.71 9.71 -11.20
N LEU A 216 -20.42 8.91 -10.41
CA LEU A 216 -20.14 7.49 -10.18
C LEU A 216 -20.38 6.66 -11.45
N THR A 217 -21.44 6.97 -12.22
CA THR A 217 -21.73 6.28 -13.49
C THR A 217 -20.63 6.55 -14.52
N HIS A 218 -20.16 7.80 -14.60
CA HIS A 218 -19.03 8.14 -15.46
C HIS A 218 -17.76 7.42 -15.01
N LEU A 219 -17.50 7.35 -13.70
CA LEU A 219 -16.33 6.66 -13.14
C LEU A 219 -16.33 5.17 -13.45
N LEU A 220 -17.50 4.51 -13.51
CA LEU A 220 -17.64 3.11 -13.90
C LEU A 220 -17.15 2.83 -15.33
N GLN A 221 -17.18 3.80 -16.23
CA GLN A 221 -16.66 3.62 -17.59
C GLN A 221 -15.14 3.41 -17.59
N ALA A 222 -14.45 4.09 -16.65
CA ALA A 222 -12.99 4.01 -16.49
C ALA A 222 -12.55 2.82 -15.62
N ASP A 223 -13.31 2.48 -14.57
CA ASP A 223 -12.96 1.41 -13.61
C ASP A 223 -14.15 0.48 -13.32
N ARG A 224 -14.46 -0.37 -14.28
CA ARG A 224 -15.60 -1.30 -14.27
C ARG A 224 -15.53 -2.41 -13.22
N LYS A 225 -14.39 -2.60 -12.57
CA LYS A 225 -14.19 -3.68 -11.60
C LYS A 225 -14.08 -3.19 -10.16
N ASN A 226 -14.22 -1.92 -9.92
CA ASN A 226 -14.13 -1.31 -8.62
C ASN A 226 -15.46 -1.44 -7.86
N TYR A 227 -15.58 -2.44 -7.01
CA TYR A 227 -16.77 -2.73 -6.24
C TYR A 227 -17.27 -1.56 -5.39
N ARG A 228 -16.38 -0.65 -4.97
CA ARG A 228 -16.77 0.52 -4.16
C ARG A 228 -17.70 1.45 -4.93
N ILE A 229 -17.45 1.66 -6.23
CA ILE A 229 -18.29 2.51 -7.07
C ILE A 229 -19.71 1.94 -7.14
N TYR A 230 -19.84 0.62 -7.27
CA TYR A 230 -21.14 -0.05 -7.30
C TYR A 230 -21.89 0.07 -5.97
N LEU A 231 -21.18 -0.05 -4.85
CA LEU A 231 -21.80 0.13 -3.52
C LEU A 231 -22.27 1.57 -3.32
N GLU A 232 -21.47 2.56 -3.71
CA GLU A 232 -21.85 3.98 -3.58
C GLU A 232 -23.03 4.34 -4.51
N LEU A 233 -23.06 3.81 -5.74
CA LEU A 233 -24.20 3.97 -6.66
C LEU A 233 -25.47 3.32 -6.09
N ALA A 234 -25.39 2.08 -5.61
CA ALA A 234 -26.52 1.39 -5.03
C ALA A 234 -27.08 2.17 -3.83
N ASP A 235 -26.20 2.69 -2.98
CA ASP A 235 -26.58 3.50 -1.84
C ASP A 235 -27.28 4.81 -2.26
N CYS A 236 -26.79 5.50 -3.30
CA CYS A 236 -27.47 6.66 -3.86
C CYS A 236 -28.89 6.29 -4.37
N TYR A 237 -29.03 5.20 -5.12
CA TYR A 237 -30.34 4.75 -5.62
C TYR A 237 -31.31 4.38 -4.49
N ILE A 238 -30.81 3.78 -3.41
CA ILE A 238 -31.64 3.50 -2.22
C ILE A 238 -32.18 4.80 -1.62
N HIS A 239 -31.36 5.83 -1.49
CA HIS A 239 -31.75 7.11 -0.89
C HIS A 239 -32.78 7.88 -1.73
N ILE A 240 -32.82 7.68 -3.04
CA ILE A 240 -33.84 8.26 -3.93
C ILE A 240 -35.04 7.30 -4.17
N ASN A 241 -35.14 6.22 -3.38
CA ASN A 241 -36.22 5.21 -3.45
C ASN A 241 -36.23 4.39 -4.76
N GLU A 242 -35.12 4.31 -5.49
CA GLU A 242 -34.99 3.51 -6.72
C GLU A 242 -34.35 2.13 -6.42
N LYS A 243 -34.98 1.36 -5.51
CA LYS A 243 -34.48 0.04 -5.06
C LYS A 243 -34.18 -0.91 -6.21
N ALA A 244 -34.98 -0.90 -7.26
CA ALA A 244 -34.78 -1.75 -8.44
C ALA A 244 -33.41 -1.45 -9.14
N LYS A 245 -33.07 -0.17 -9.32
CA LYS A 245 -31.79 0.25 -9.90
C LYS A 245 -30.60 -0.10 -9.01
N ALA A 246 -30.76 0.00 -7.69
CA ALA A 246 -29.72 -0.43 -6.75
C ALA A 246 -29.41 -1.92 -6.91
N ILE A 247 -30.41 -2.77 -7.04
CA ILE A 247 -30.26 -4.22 -7.28
C ILE A 247 -29.58 -4.47 -8.62
N GLU A 248 -30.02 -3.82 -9.71
CA GLU A 248 -29.46 -3.95 -11.04
C GLU A 248 -27.96 -3.62 -11.07
N VAL A 249 -27.57 -2.52 -10.45
CA VAL A 249 -26.16 -2.08 -10.36
C VAL A 249 -25.29 -3.14 -9.64
N LEU A 250 -25.76 -3.66 -8.50
CA LEU A 250 -25.00 -4.69 -7.76
C LEU A 250 -24.92 -6.02 -8.51
N GLN A 251 -25.98 -6.41 -9.22
CA GLN A 251 -26.00 -7.59 -10.08
C GLN A 251 -25.02 -7.43 -11.27
N ALA A 252 -24.94 -6.24 -11.86
CA ALA A 252 -23.98 -5.95 -12.91
C ALA A 252 -22.53 -6.16 -12.45
N PHE A 253 -22.19 -5.82 -11.20
CA PHE A 253 -20.88 -6.15 -10.66
C PHE A 253 -20.62 -7.65 -10.57
N GLN A 254 -21.62 -8.44 -10.16
CA GLN A 254 -21.47 -9.90 -10.02
C GLN A 254 -21.18 -10.59 -11.37
N GLN A 255 -21.61 -10.02 -12.50
CA GLN A 255 -21.34 -10.55 -13.84
C GLN A 255 -19.84 -10.59 -14.18
N TYR A 256 -19.00 -9.80 -13.50
CA TYR A 256 -17.54 -9.89 -13.65
C TYR A 256 -16.91 -11.12 -12.97
N GLY A 257 -17.70 -11.93 -12.25
CA GLY A 257 -17.20 -13.12 -11.54
C GLY A 257 -16.31 -12.80 -10.32
N ILE A 258 -16.26 -11.53 -9.91
CA ILE A 258 -15.46 -11.08 -8.75
C ILE A 258 -16.29 -11.26 -7.48
N LYS A 259 -15.81 -12.13 -6.58
CA LYS A 259 -16.45 -12.29 -5.27
C LYS A 259 -16.10 -11.12 -4.36
N ASN A 260 -17.15 -10.45 -3.87
CA ASN A 260 -17.01 -9.39 -2.86
C ASN A 260 -18.14 -9.52 -1.83
N GLN A 261 -17.78 -9.70 -0.57
CA GLN A 261 -18.73 -9.96 0.51
C GLN A 261 -19.68 -8.78 0.71
N ALA A 262 -19.17 -7.54 0.72
CA ALA A 262 -20.01 -6.36 0.92
C ALA A 262 -21.08 -6.19 -0.18
N VAL A 263 -20.71 -6.45 -1.44
CA VAL A 263 -21.71 -6.43 -2.55
C VAL A 263 -22.75 -7.51 -2.37
N SER A 264 -22.33 -8.73 -1.98
CA SER A 264 -23.27 -9.85 -1.77
C SER A 264 -24.21 -9.60 -0.61
N ASP A 265 -23.71 -9.08 0.51
CA ASP A 265 -24.51 -8.77 1.70
C ASP A 265 -25.52 -7.64 1.41
N THR A 266 -25.09 -6.58 0.72
CA THR A 266 -25.98 -5.48 0.34
C THR A 266 -27.08 -5.96 -0.62
N LEU A 267 -26.72 -6.76 -1.63
CA LEU A 267 -27.70 -7.30 -2.57
C LEU A 267 -28.72 -8.21 -1.86
N PHE A 268 -28.24 -9.08 -0.98
CA PHE A 268 -29.12 -9.95 -0.18
C PHE A 268 -30.10 -9.14 0.68
N SER A 269 -29.62 -8.08 1.34
CA SER A 269 -30.48 -7.23 2.17
C SER A 269 -31.51 -6.44 1.36
N LEU A 270 -31.24 -6.17 0.09
CA LEU A 270 -32.18 -5.49 -0.80
C LEU A 270 -33.27 -6.42 -1.38
N GLN A 271 -32.98 -7.72 -1.50
CA GLN A 271 -33.88 -8.70 -2.08
C GLN A 271 -34.89 -9.29 -1.05
N ASN A 272 -34.54 -9.20 0.23
CA ASN A 272 -35.38 -9.61 1.35
C ASN A 272 -35.96 -8.42 2.10
#